data_ad3e6ec4ef7510f1614ea78780cfbde2
#
_entry.id   ad3e6ec4ef7510f1614ea78780cfbde2
#
_cell.length_a   1.000
_cell.length_b   1.000
_cell.length_c   1.000
_cell.angle_alpha   90.00
_cell.angle_beta   90.00
_cell.angle_gamma   90.00
#
_symmetry.space_group_name_H-M   'P 1'
#
loop_
_entity.id
_entity.type
_entity.pdbx_description
1 polymer ?
#
loop_
_entity_poly.entity_id
_entity_poly.type
_entity_poly.pdbx_seq_one_letter_code
_entity_poly.pdbx_strand_id
1 'polypeptide(L)'
;MDDNSTPVIPGEDEELPLHKAGNWYPPLVAALLILGTVIFLYFRDPIISGFYRPFIESPLEVFAATYRAYFLLLPEMLDLTGGILILLLDMIRPNRNRTRAPIIAQTTLILSYFPVIFTMYLTTRYFNAALGQYWGGLETIDPFSLFLKSVALVTVNYVVVIAMRSKELPEKFSGEFYAFIMFATVAVECVVSSSDILAIYLLTEFVAITSYILVGWLRDKPTSTEAALKYFLLGSMSSAFMVFGFAIMYGLSGTTNLYEMKVALHQVRLEDPSMVPVMMLSVLFFMVGIGMKLAIAPFHMYLPDVFSGAPTAVATFISVTPKIATTAVFIRVFLLGLSTVSDLWLPMMQICSVLSITIGNLFAIRQTEMKRFLAYSSISHMGYMLLGLCAAGVTAESNANAAIQSLGYMGMLHYMVVYAIMNTGAFLIISIVEHHVGSTDFKAFKGLVHRAPPSAYTMLVVLLSLAGIPPLAGFAAKFFVLMPVLEDDIGLYTLAIIAIVNMVISAYIYLRVIKVMFLEKPEPGQEHRFYPDTTYRYAMIPPFAFLAFYFIGGFFVRQLYAYAASSYFLTINVYFGSGPTSGI
;
A
#
# COMPACT_ATOMS: atom_id res chain seq x y z
N MET A 1 63.11 27.12 14.15
CA MET A 1 62.16 27.66 13.17
C MET A 1 61.05 26.60 13.09
N ASP A 2 60.10 26.77 13.99
CA ASP A 2 58.97 25.89 14.17
C ASP A 2 57.88 26.26 13.20
N ASP A 3 57.41 25.33 12.42
CA ASP A 3 56.22 25.48 11.60
C ASP A 3 55.25 24.34 11.93
N ASN A 4 54.54 24.53 13.06
CA ASN A 4 53.40 23.69 13.47
C ASN A 4 52.10 24.33 12.95
N SER A 5 51.76 24.15 11.72
CA SER A 5 50.42 24.44 11.20
C SER A 5 49.57 23.16 11.26
N THR A 6 48.88 22.94 12.38
CA THR A 6 47.73 22.02 12.45
C THR A 6 46.63 22.49 11.50
N PRO A 7 46.04 21.61 10.69
CA PRO A 7 44.89 22.00 9.86
C PRO A 7 43.71 22.28 10.79
N VAL A 8 43.15 23.49 10.67
CA VAL A 8 41.92 23.90 11.32
C VAL A 8 40.80 23.08 10.65
N ILE A 9 40.18 22.20 11.42
CA ILE A 9 38.94 21.53 11.08
C ILE A 9 37.87 22.63 11.09
N PRO A 10 37.12 22.84 10.01
CA PRO A 10 36.01 23.81 10.00
C PRO A 10 34.98 23.39 11.05
N GLY A 11 34.57 24.36 11.88
CA GLY A 11 33.68 24.16 13.03
C GLY A 11 32.37 23.48 12.65
N GLU A 12 31.91 22.68 13.60
CA GLU A 12 30.65 21.90 13.58
C GLU A 12 29.35 22.75 13.57
N ASP A 13 29.43 24.07 13.36
CA ASP A 13 28.32 25.01 13.54
C ASP A 13 27.76 25.64 12.27
N GLU A 14 28.17 25.22 11.07
CA GLU A 14 27.42 25.56 9.87
C GLU A 14 26.16 24.69 9.76
N GLU A 15 25.10 25.10 10.49
CA GLU A 15 23.75 24.61 10.27
C GLU A 15 23.40 24.77 8.79
N LEU A 16 23.25 23.65 8.10
CA LEU A 16 22.79 23.59 6.72
C LEU A 16 21.56 24.49 6.52
N PRO A 17 21.49 25.29 5.46
CA PRO A 17 20.41 26.25 5.21
C PRO A 17 19.00 25.63 5.15
N LEU A 18 18.87 24.31 5.17
CA LEU A 18 17.63 23.54 5.31
C LEU A 18 16.91 23.76 6.64
N HIS A 19 17.62 24.14 7.72
CA HIS A 19 17.01 24.34 9.04
C HIS A 19 16.07 25.56 9.05
N LYS A 20 16.30 26.56 8.21
CA LYS A 20 15.46 27.77 8.15
C LYS A 20 14.22 27.63 7.25
N ALA A 21 14.25 26.79 6.22
CA ALA A 21 13.11 26.56 5.32
C ALA A 21 12.18 25.44 5.80
N GLY A 22 12.65 24.50 6.63
CA GLY A 22 11.93 23.28 7.01
C GLY A 22 10.95 23.40 8.16
N ASN A 23 10.96 24.51 8.91
CA ASN A 23 10.14 24.63 10.13
C ASN A 23 8.67 24.99 9.88
N TRP A 24 8.31 25.42 8.68
CA TRP A 24 6.96 25.88 8.36
C TRP A 24 6.08 24.87 7.61
N TYR A 25 6.68 23.90 6.92
CA TYR A 25 5.96 23.05 5.95
C TYR A 25 5.05 21.96 6.56
N PRO A 26 5.46 21.15 7.55
CA PRO A 26 4.59 20.10 8.05
C PRO A 26 3.31 20.59 8.73
N PRO A 27 3.35 21.64 9.59
CA PRO A 27 2.13 22.19 10.18
C PRO A 27 1.27 22.93 9.14
N LEU A 28 1.89 23.57 8.14
CA LEU A 28 1.17 24.22 7.06
C LEU A 28 0.45 23.20 6.16
N VAL A 29 1.11 22.08 5.84
CA VAL A 29 0.54 21.00 5.04
C VAL A 29 -0.60 20.30 5.79
N ALA A 30 -0.40 19.97 7.07
CA ALA A 30 -1.47 19.43 7.91
C ALA A 30 -2.62 20.43 8.08
N ALA A 31 -2.32 21.71 8.29
CA ALA A 31 -3.33 22.77 8.39
C ALA A 31 -4.06 22.98 7.05
N LEU A 32 -3.37 22.92 5.90
CA LEU A 32 -4.00 23.04 4.59
C LEU A 32 -4.87 21.83 4.26
N LEU A 33 -4.46 20.60 4.63
CA LEU A 33 -5.27 19.40 4.49
C LEU A 33 -6.52 19.45 5.38
N ILE A 34 -6.37 19.85 6.63
CA ILE A 34 -7.48 20.02 7.57
C ILE A 34 -8.37 21.19 7.12
N LEU A 35 -7.78 22.32 6.78
CA LEU A 35 -8.51 23.50 6.31
C LEU A 35 -9.19 23.24 4.97
N GLY A 36 -8.54 22.57 4.03
CA GLY A 36 -9.13 22.14 2.75
C GLY A 36 -10.29 21.19 2.96
N THR A 37 -10.16 20.23 3.87
CA THR A 37 -11.24 19.31 4.24
C THR A 37 -12.39 20.03 4.94
N VAL A 38 -12.09 20.96 5.85
CA VAL A 38 -13.10 21.77 6.57
C VAL A 38 -13.79 22.76 5.62
N ILE A 39 -13.04 23.46 4.77
CA ILE A 39 -13.59 24.34 3.75
C ILE A 39 -14.46 23.56 2.77
N PHE A 40 -14.01 22.41 2.32
CA PHE A 40 -14.76 21.54 1.44
C PHE A 40 -16.06 21.03 2.10
N LEU A 41 -16.02 20.63 3.37
CA LEU A 41 -17.20 20.19 4.12
C LEU A 41 -18.19 21.35 4.41
N TYR A 42 -17.70 22.57 4.59
CA TYR A 42 -18.52 23.73 4.95
C TYR A 42 -19.12 24.43 3.70
N PHE A 43 -18.36 24.53 2.60
CA PHE A 43 -18.79 25.14 1.34
C PHE A 43 -19.28 24.12 0.30
N ARG A 44 -19.51 22.88 0.73
CA ARG A 44 -19.87 21.76 -0.16
C ARG A 44 -21.04 22.02 -1.08
N ASP A 45 -22.13 22.62 -0.59
CA ASP A 45 -23.37 22.76 -1.37
C ASP A 45 -23.33 23.90 -2.43
N PRO A 46 -22.82 25.14 -2.15
CA PRO A 46 -22.77 26.19 -3.17
C PRO A 46 -21.66 25.99 -4.22
N ILE A 47 -20.50 25.42 -3.85
CA ILE A 47 -19.42 25.16 -4.80
C ILE A 47 -19.84 24.06 -5.79
N ILE A 48 -20.49 23.02 -5.30
CA ILE A 48 -20.88 21.86 -6.12
C ILE A 48 -22.07 22.19 -7.01
N SER A 49 -23.06 22.92 -6.52
CA SER A 49 -24.20 23.34 -7.35
C SER A 49 -23.75 24.24 -8.51
N GLY A 50 -22.75 25.11 -8.28
CA GLY A 50 -22.18 25.97 -9.34
C GLY A 50 -21.33 25.23 -10.37
N PHE A 51 -20.56 24.22 -9.94
CA PHE A 51 -19.64 23.50 -10.82
C PHE A 51 -20.27 22.30 -11.54
N TYR A 52 -21.25 21.65 -10.92
CA TYR A 52 -21.83 20.38 -11.40
C TYR A 52 -23.13 20.53 -12.19
N ARG A 53 -23.93 21.60 -11.98
CA ARG A 53 -25.11 21.87 -12.80
C ARG A 53 -24.84 21.89 -14.31
N PRO A 54 -23.75 22.56 -14.79
CA PRO A 54 -23.42 22.53 -16.22
C PRO A 54 -23.08 21.14 -16.75
N PHE A 55 -22.57 20.24 -15.91
CA PHE A 55 -22.20 18.88 -16.30
C PHE A 55 -23.39 17.90 -16.39
N ILE A 56 -24.46 18.14 -15.63
CA ILE A 56 -25.67 17.29 -15.61
C ILE A 56 -26.69 17.75 -16.62
N GLU A 57 -26.79 19.05 -16.85
CA GLU A 57 -27.88 19.67 -17.67
C GLU A 57 -27.44 20.01 -19.09
N SER A 58 -26.19 19.77 -19.52
CA SER A 58 -25.73 20.12 -20.86
C SER A 58 -26.16 19.08 -21.91
N PRO A 59 -26.72 19.49 -23.05
CA PRO A 59 -27.15 18.60 -24.14
C PRO A 59 -25.99 17.92 -24.90
N LEU A 60 -24.72 18.20 -24.56
CA LEU A 60 -23.54 17.61 -25.17
C LEU A 60 -23.01 16.45 -24.31
N GLU A 61 -23.73 15.33 -24.29
CA GLU A 61 -23.36 14.12 -23.52
C GLU A 61 -21.93 13.59 -23.80
N VAL A 62 -21.49 13.65 -25.05
CA VAL A 62 -20.16 13.20 -25.46
C VAL A 62 -19.07 14.10 -24.88
N PHE A 63 -19.28 15.43 -24.91
CA PHE A 63 -18.30 16.38 -24.35
C PHE A 63 -18.23 16.27 -22.83
N ALA A 64 -19.39 16.11 -22.18
CA ALA A 64 -19.45 15.89 -20.73
C ALA A 64 -18.79 14.55 -20.32
N ALA A 65 -18.98 13.48 -21.10
CA ALA A 65 -18.33 12.19 -20.83
C ALA A 65 -16.81 12.28 -20.97
N THR A 66 -16.30 12.97 -22.00
CA THR A 66 -14.87 13.17 -22.20
C THR A 66 -14.24 14.00 -21.07
N TYR A 67 -14.86 15.12 -20.69
CA TYR A 67 -14.39 15.91 -19.55
C TYR A 67 -14.40 15.15 -18.22
N ARG A 68 -15.42 14.32 -17.99
CA ARG A 68 -15.46 13.44 -16.81
C ARG A 68 -14.29 12.47 -16.79
N ALA A 69 -13.99 11.81 -17.90
CA ALA A 69 -12.88 10.87 -17.99
C ALA A 69 -11.53 11.54 -17.66
N TYR A 70 -11.26 12.72 -18.20
CA TYR A 70 -10.04 13.47 -17.88
C TYR A 70 -9.99 13.95 -16.43
N PHE A 71 -11.11 14.37 -15.86
CA PHE A 71 -11.16 14.79 -14.45
C PHE A 71 -10.89 13.61 -13.50
N LEU A 72 -11.35 12.42 -13.86
CA LEU A 72 -11.15 11.20 -13.07
C LEU A 72 -9.70 10.70 -13.10
N LEU A 73 -8.93 11.05 -14.15
CA LEU A 73 -7.47 10.81 -14.23
C LEU A 73 -6.62 11.98 -13.71
N LEU A 74 -7.24 13.01 -13.16
CA LEU A 74 -6.51 14.20 -12.70
C LEU A 74 -5.46 13.88 -11.62
N PRO A 75 -5.68 12.96 -10.66
CA PRO A 75 -4.65 12.57 -9.70
C PRO A 75 -3.38 12.06 -10.39
N GLU A 76 -3.51 11.10 -11.29
CA GLU A 76 -2.41 10.51 -12.05
C GLU A 76 -1.70 11.53 -12.93
N MET A 77 -2.46 12.41 -13.57
CA MET A 77 -1.90 13.48 -14.39
C MET A 77 -1.11 14.51 -13.58
N LEU A 78 -1.58 14.85 -12.37
CA LEU A 78 -0.86 15.76 -11.46
C LEU A 78 0.45 15.14 -11.01
N ASP A 79 0.43 13.87 -10.60
CA ASP A 79 1.63 13.18 -10.12
C ASP A 79 2.62 12.91 -11.25
N LEU A 80 2.14 12.58 -12.46
CA LEU A 80 2.96 12.46 -13.65
C LEU A 80 3.64 13.78 -14.01
N THR A 81 2.87 14.87 -14.06
CA THR A 81 3.42 16.21 -14.36
C THR A 81 4.41 16.67 -13.29
N GLY A 82 4.16 16.35 -12.01
CA GLY A 82 5.10 16.58 -10.92
C GLY A 82 6.43 15.85 -11.11
N GLY A 83 6.38 14.57 -11.46
CA GLY A 83 7.56 13.77 -11.75
C GLY A 83 8.37 14.32 -12.96
N ILE A 84 7.69 14.66 -14.05
CA ILE A 84 8.32 15.27 -15.23
C ILE A 84 8.93 16.63 -14.87
N LEU A 85 8.22 17.47 -14.12
CA LEU A 85 8.71 18.78 -13.69
C LEU A 85 9.98 18.65 -12.84
N ILE A 86 10.04 17.68 -11.94
CA ILE A 86 11.24 17.39 -11.13
C ILE A 86 12.42 17.05 -12.04
N LEU A 87 12.25 16.16 -13.04
CA LEU A 87 13.31 15.78 -13.98
C LEU A 87 13.80 16.96 -14.81
N LEU A 88 12.89 17.77 -15.34
CA LEU A 88 13.24 18.95 -16.14
C LEU A 88 14.04 19.98 -15.31
N LEU A 89 13.62 20.22 -14.07
CA LEU A 89 14.34 21.13 -13.17
C LEU A 89 15.70 20.58 -12.77
N ASP A 90 15.83 19.26 -12.62
CA ASP A 90 17.10 18.61 -12.30
C ASP A 90 18.09 18.71 -13.47
N MET A 91 17.61 18.51 -14.68
CA MET A 91 18.41 18.68 -15.91
C MET A 91 18.93 20.11 -16.07
N ILE A 92 18.13 21.13 -15.72
CA ILE A 92 18.51 22.55 -15.88
C ILE A 92 19.46 23.01 -14.75
N ARG A 93 19.28 22.52 -13.52
CA ARG A 93 20.04 22.98 -12.33
C ARG A 93 20.31 21.84 -11.34
N PRO A 94 21.22 20.91 -11.64
CA PRO A 94 21.41 19.68 -10.86
C PRO A 94 21.84 19.92 -9.39
N ASN A 95 22.56 21.01 -9.09
CA ASN A 95 23.12 21.26 -7.75
C ASN A 95 22.17 22.01 -6.78
N ARG A 96 20.98 22.43 -7.20
CA ARG A 96 20.02 23.15 -6.36
C ARG A 96 18.76 22.35 -6.01
N ASN A 97 18.65 21.10 -6.44
CA ASN A 97 17.37 20.38 -6.43
C ASN A 97 17.13 19.52 -5.19
N ARG A 98 18.12 19.33 -4.30
CA ARG A 98 17.93 18.60 -3.05
C ARG A 98 16.74 19.11 -2.20
N THR A 99 16.50 20.42 -2.21
CA THR A 99 15.40 21.04 -1.47
C THR A 99 14.12 21.19 -2.27
N ARG A 100 14.23 21.31 -3.61
CA ARG A 100 13.07 21.59 -4.48
C ARG A 100 12.33 20.32 -4.89
N ALA A 101 13.05 19.26 -5.26
CA ALA A 101 12.47 18.01 -5.72
C ALA A 101 11.47 17.41 -4.71
N PRO A 102 11.82 17.24 -3.41
CA PRO A 102 10.87 16.73 -2.45
C PRO A 102 9.69 17.66 -2.18
N ILE A 103 9.90 18.99 -2.26
CA ILE A 103 8.81 19.96 -2.09
C ILE A 103 7.82 19.84 -3.25
N ILE A 104 8.30 19.71 -4.49
CA ILE A 104 7.44 19.52 -5.66
C ILE A 104 6.70 18.19 -5.53
N ALA A 105 7.39 17.09 -5.23
CA ALA A 105 6.77 15.78 -5.04
C ALA A 105 5.68 15.83 -3.96
N GLN A 106 5.96 16.44 -2.82
CA GLN A 106 5.00 16.56 -1.73
C GLN A 106 3.81 17.45 -2.10
N THR A 107 4.06 18.55 -2.81
CA THR A 107 3.00 19.47 -3.25
C THR A 107 2.07 18.80 -4.26
N THR A 108 2.59 18.09 -5.25
CA THR A 108 1.78 17.38 -6.25
C THR A 108 0.97 16.25 -5.61
N LEU A 109 1.57 15.42 -4.75
CA LEU A 109 0.85 14.38 -4.01
C LEU A 109 -0.30 14.95 -3.17
N ILE A 110 -0.13 16.12 -2.55
CA ILE A 110 -1.19 16.79 -1.80
C ILE A 110 -2.28 17.32 -2.73
N LEU A 111 -1.91 17.90 -3.87
CA LEU A 111 -2.87 18.39 -4.86
C LEU A 111 -3.67 17.23 -5.46
N SER A 112 -3.07 16.05 -5.64
CA SER A 112 -3.72 14.84 -6.16
C SER A 112 -4.79 14.29 -5.21
N TYR A 113 -4.74 14.61 -3.92
CA TYR A 113 -5.81 14.30 -2.98
C TYR A 113 -7.13 15.00 -3.30
N PHE A 114 -7.06 16.24 -3.79
CA PHE A 114 -8.26 17.02 -4.03
C PHE A 114 -9.23 16.33 -5.03
N PRO A 115 -8.80 15.95 -6.24
CA PRO A 115 -9.69 15.26 -7.18
C PRO A 115 -10.16 13.89 -6.65
N VAL A 116 -9.32 13.15 -5.89
CA VAL A 116 -9.74 11.86 -5.29
C VAL A 116 -10.86 12.07 -4.29
N ILE A 117 -10.68 12.97 -3.30
CA ILE A 117 -11.68 13.27 -2.27
C ILE A 117 -12.94 13.87 -2.91
N PHE A 118 -12.78 14.76 -3.89
CA PHE A 118 -13.91 15.36 -4.59
C PHE A 118 -14.71 14.30 -5.36
N THR A 119 -14.06 13.38 -6.05
CA THR A 119 -14.73 12.27 -6.74
C THR A 119 -15.40 11.32 -5.74
N MET A 120 -14.75 11.01 -4.61
CA MET A 120 -15.38 10.23 -3.52
C MET A 120 -16.66 10.90 -3.01
N TYR A 121 -16.65 12.20 -2.84
CA TYR A 121 -17.83 12.96 -2.42
C TYR A 121 -18.92 12.92 -3.50
N LEU A 122 -18.59 13.12 -4.77
CA LEU A 122 -19.55 13.04 -5.87
C LEU A 122 -20.20 11.65 -5.97
N THR A 123 -19.40 10.59 -5.83
CA THR A 123 -19.91 9.21 -5.88
C THR A 123 -20.81 8.88 -4.69
N THR A 124 -20.58 9.47 -3.50
CA THR A 124 -21.46 9.27 -2.33
C THR A 124 -22.77 10.03 -2.45
N ARG A 125 -22.76 11.21 -3.06
CA ARG A 125 -23.95 12.10 -3.14
C ARG A 125 -24.80 11.85 -4.38
N TYR A 126 -24.17 11.52 -5.51
CA TYR A 126 -24.80 11.37 -6.83
C TYR A 126 -24.51 10.01 -7.45
N PHE A 127 -24.57 8.99 -6.67
CA PHE A 127 -24.22 7.59 -6.79
C PHE A 127 -23.98 7.00 -8.21
N ASN A 128 -24.64 7.51 -9.25
CA ASN A 128 -24.55 6.94 -10.62
C ASN A 128 -23.78 7.81 -11.62
N ALA A 129 -23.35 9.01 -11.25
CA ALA A 129 -22.88 9.99 -12.24
C ALA A 129 -21.41 9.86 -12.64
N ALA A 130 -20.57 9.19 -11.82
CA ALA A 130 -19.12 9.11 -12.02
C ALA A 130 -18.57 7.68 -12.00
N LEU A 131 -19.43 6.67 -11.81
CA LEU A 131 -19.01 5.26 -11.73
C LEU A 131 -19.11 4.62 -13.11
N GLY A 132 -18.11 3.82 -13.47
CA GLY A 132 -18.16 3.08 -14.74
C GLY A 132 -16.78 2.70 -15.27
N GLN A 133 -16.83 2.03 -16.40
CA GLN A 133 -15.65 1.71 -17.20
C GLN A 133 -15.34 2.88 -18.16
N TYR A 134 -14.07 3.24 -18.20
CA TYR A 134 -13.53 4.30 -19.03
C TYR A 134 -12.45 3.73 -19.96
N TRP A 135 -12.10 4.49 -20.98
CA TRP A 135 -11.01 4.16 -21.90
C TRP A 135 -11.16 2.78 -22.56
N GLY A 136 -12.38 2.45 -23.02
CA GLY A 136 -12.65 1.16 -23.66
C GLY A 136 -12.63 -0.04 -22.71
N GLY A 137 -12.85 0.19 -21.41
CA GLY A 137 -12.87 -0.87 -20.40
C GLY A 137 -11.51 -1.12 -19.73
N LEU A 138 -10.48 -0.32 -20.02
CA LEU A 138 -9.16 -0.44 -19.39
C LEU A 138 -9.19 -0.08 -17.90
N GLU A 139 -9.97 0.96 -17.55
CA GLU A 139 -10.10 1.45 -16.18
C GLU A 139 -11.54 1.43 -15.70
N THR A 140 -11.70 1.09 -14.43
CA THR A 140 -12.98 1.20 -13.70
C THR A 140 -12.79 2.14 -12.53
N ILE A 141 -13.49 3.29 -12.58
CA ILE A 141 -13.54 4.23 -11.47
C ILE A 141 -14.73 3.84 -10.58
N ASP A 142 -14.41 3.42 -9.39
CA ASP A 142 -15.36 2.96 -8.39
C ASP A 142 -14.92 3.39 -6.98
N PRO A 143 -15.78 3.29 -5.95
CA PRO A 143 -15.42 3.62 -4.58
C PRO A 143 -14.19 2.87 -4.07
N PHE A 144 -13.97 1.64 -4.56
CA PHE A 144 -12.82 0.83 -4.23
C PHE A 144 -11.52 1.44 -4.75
N SER A 145 -11.47 1.82 -6.03
CA SER A 145 -10.27 2.44 -6.63
C SER A 145 -9.93 3.77 -5.96
N LEU A 146 -10.93 4.63 -5.74
CA LEU A 146 -10.73 5.92 -5.08
C LEU A 146 -10.22 5.76 -3.64
N PHE A 147 -10.77 4.79 -2.91
CA PHE A 147 -10.34 4.47 -1.56
C PHE A 147 -8.86 4.04 -1.52
N LEU A 148 -8.45 3.09 -2.36
CA LEU A 148 -7.06 2.62 -2.39
C LEU A 148 -6.09 3.67 -2.95
N LYS A 149 -6.49 4.50 -3.94
CA LYS A 149 -5.69 5.66 -4.38
C LYS A 149 -5.41 6.60 -3.21
N SER A 150 -6.42 6.90 -2.38
CA SER A 150 -6.22 7.75 -1.21
C SER A 150 -5.22 7.17 -0.21
N VAL A 151 -5.27 5.85 0.03
CA VAL A 151 -4.32 5.15 0.92
C VAL A 151 -2.90 5.18 0.34
N ALA A 152 -2.75 4.97 -0.98
CA ALA A 152 -1.46 5.03 -1.67
C ALA A 152 -0.82 6.42 -1.55
N LEU A 153 -1.58 7.48 -1.83
CA LEU A 153 -1.11 8.86 -1.70
C LEU A 153 -0.63 9.19 -0.28
N VAL A 154 -1.38 8.77 0.77
CA VAL A 154 -0.94 8.95 2.18
C VAL A 154 0.40 8.28 2.41
N THR A 155 0.56 7.03 1.99
CA THR A 155 1.79 6.27 2.26
C THR A 155 2.98 6.85 1.51
N VAL A 156 2.81 7.25 0.25
CA VAL A 156 3.88 7.88 -0.53
C VAL A 156 4.30 9.23 0.04
N ASN A 157 3.37 10.03 0.57
CA ASN A 157 3.73 11.25 1.29
C ASN A 157 4.69 10.97 2.46
N TYR A 158 4.46 9.90 3.23
CA TYR A 158 5.40 9.49 4.29
C TYR A 158 6.75 9.05 3.73
N VAL A 159 6.77 8.33 2.60
CA VAL A 159 8.03 7.96 1.91
C VAL A 159 8.84 9.20 1.54
N VAL A 160 8.19 10.22 0.98
CA VAL A 160 8.84 11.50 0.64
C VAL A 160 9.38 12.19 1.91
N VAL A 161 8.61 12.23 3.00
CA VAL A 161 9.06 12.80 4.29
C VAL A 161 10.28 12.08 4.84
N ILE A 162 10.30 10.73 4.80
CA ILE A 162 11.43 9.92 5.23
C ILE A 162 12.65 10.19 4.34
N ALA A 163 12.46 10.23 3.01
CA ALA A 163 13.52 10.49 2.04
C ALA A 163 14.16 11.87 2.21
N MET A 164 13.35 12.91 2.46
CA MET A 164 13.83 14.28 2.70
C MET A 164 14.83 14.39 3.85
N ARG A 165 14.71 13.54 4.84
CA ARG A 165 15.51 13.56 6.07
C ARG A 165 16.55 12.44 6.14
N SER A 166 16.60 11.57 5.14
CA SER A 166 17.54 10.47 5.09
C SER A 166 18.96 10.96 4.80
N LYS A 167 19.92 10.56 5.66
CA LYS A 167 21.35 10.76 5.41
C LYS A 167 21.94 9.71 4.46
N GLU A 168 21.22 8.61 4.22
CA GLU A 168 21.68 7.56 3.32
C GLU A 168 21.63 7.96 1.86
N LEU A 169 20.67 8.80 1.49
CA LEU A 169 20.45 9.19 0.10
C LEU A 169 21.49 10.21 -0.34
N PRO A 170 22.22 9.92 -1.45
CA PRO A 170 23.21 10.84 -1.97
C PRO A 170 22.53 12.13 -2.47
N GLU A 171 23.20 13.27 -2.32
CA GLU A 171 22.73 14.55 -2.83
C GLU A 171 22.65 14.58 -4.36
N LYS A 172 23.61 13.92 -4.99
CA LYS A 172 23.64 13.69 -6.42
C LYS A 172 22.49 12.77 -6.82
N PHE A 173 21.77 13.10 -7.87
CA PHE A 173 20.62 12.35 -8.39
C PHE A 173 19.38 12.36 -7.49
N SER A 174 19.26 13.35 -6.58
CA SER A 174 18.08 13.42 -5.72
C SER A 174 16.80 13.72 -6.50
N GLY A 175 16.87 14.47 -7.61
CA GLY A 175 15.73 14.75 -8.48
C GLY A 175 15.19 13.49 -9.13
N GLU A 176 16.07 12.68 -9.73
CA GLU A 176 15.66 11.42 -10.33
C GLU A 176 15.04 10.46 -9.31
N PHE A 177 15.55 10.45 -8.07
CA PHE A 177 14.98 9.63 -7.00
C PHE A 177 13.49 9.94 -6.74
N TYR A 178 13.18 11.22 -6.56
CA TYR A 178 11.77 11.62 -6.34
C TYR A 178 10.92 11.44 -7.59
N ALA A 179 11.46 11.65 -8.78
CA ALA A 179 10.75 11.41 -10.02
C ALA A 179 10.37 9.93 -10.19
N PHE A 180 11.28 8.99 -9.87
CA PHE A 180 10.96 7.56 -9.88
C PHE A 180 9.88 7.18 -8.87
N ILE A 181 9.88 7.79 -7.67
CA ILE A 181 8.80 7.60 -6.69
C ILE A 181 7.47 8.09 -7.27
N MET A 182 7.44 9.28 -7.90
CA MET A 182 6.22 9.83 -8.50
C MET A 182 5.69 8.95 -9.64
N PHE A 183 6.56 8.50 -10.55
CA PHE A 183 6.15 7.61 -11.64
C PHE A 183 5.63 6.26 -11.15
N ALA A 184 6.27 5.69 -10.12
CA ALA A 184 5.78 4.49 -9.48
C ALA A 184 4.40 4.70 -8.83
N THR A 185 4.16 5.89 -8.25
CA THR A 185 2.86 6.25 -7.66
C THR A 185 1.77 6.33 -8.72
N VAL A 186 2.02 7.00 -9.84
CA VAL A 186 1.09 7.03 -10.99
C VAL A 186 0.72 5.61 -11.44
N ALA A 187 1.73 4.74 -11.58
CA ALA A 187 1.47 3.35 -11.98
C ALA A 187 0.60 2.61 -10.93
N VAL A 188 0.83 2.82 -9.64
CA VAL A 188 0.01 2.23 -8.55
C VAL A 188 -1.44 2.73 -8.63
N GLU A 189 -1.66 4.03 -8.83
CA GLU A 189 -2.99 4.62 -8.97
C GLU A 189 -3.74 4.04 -10.16
N CYS A 190 -3.06 3.89 -11.32
CA CYS A 190 -3.63 3.25 -12.50
C CYS A 190 -3.92 1.75 -12.28
N VAL A 191 -3.01 0.98 -11.64
CA VAL A 191 -3.25 -0.45 -11.33
C VAL A 191 -4.52 -0.64 -10.50
N VAL A 192 -4.71 0.21 -9.49
CA VAL A 192 -5.85 0.11 -8.56
C VAL A 192 -7.18 0.27 -9.29
N SER A 193 -7.23 1.07 -10.35
CA SER A 193 -8.43 1.27 -11.19
C SER A 193 -8.51 0.35 -12.41
N SER A 194 -7.46 -0.42 -12.73
CA SER A 194 -7.44 -1.29 -13.92
C SER A 194 -8.44 -2.43 -13.84
N SER A 195 -9.18 -2.67 -14.93
CA SER A 195 -10.11 -3.79 -15.12
C SER A 195 -9.80 -4.64 -16.36
N ASP A 196 -8.62 -4.47 -16.92
CA ASP A 196 -8.10 -5.20 -18.06
C ASP A 196 -6.80 -5.91 -17.68
N ILE A 197 -6.65 -7.21 -18.03
CA ILE A 197 -5.48 -8.00 -17.63
C ILE A 197 -4.18 -7.50 -18.26
N LEU A 198 -4.23 -6.94 -19.48
CA LEU A 198 -3.06 -6.39 -20.14
C LEU A 198 -2.60 -5.09 -19.43
N ALA A 199 -3.55 -4.20 -19.11
CA ALA A 199 -3.27 -2.99 -18.34
C ALA A 199 -2.71 -3.32 -16.95
N ILE A 200 -3.32 -4.27 -16.23
CA ILE A 200 -2.84 -4.77 -14.94
C ILE A 200 -1.40 -5.27 -15.05
N TYR A 201 -1.08 -6.07 -16.08
CA TYR A 201 0.27 -6.58 -16.29
C TYR A 201 1.28 -5.46 -16.52
N LEU A 202 1.03 -4.60 -17.52
CA LEU A 202 1.97 -3.53 -17.89
C LEU A 202 2.24 -2.56 -16.75
N LEU A 203 1.19 -2.16 -16.04
CA LEU A 203 1.31 -1.20 -14.93
C LEU A 203 1.99 -1.83 -13.70
N THR A 204 1.70 -3.09 -13.38
CA THR A 204 2.40 -3.80 -12.30
C THR A 204 3.87 -4.04 -12.61
N GLU A 205 4.24 -4.25 -13.90
CA GLU A 205 5.64 -4.31 -14.33
C GLU A 205 6.32 -2.95 -14.19
N PHE A 206 5.64 -1.86 -14.53
CA PHE A 206 6.18 -0.53 -14.36
C PHE A 206 6.47 -0.21 -12.89
N VAL A 207 5.57 -0.57 -11.96
CA VAL A 207 5.82 -0.48 -10.50
C VAL A 207 7.02 -1.33 -10.09
N ALA A 208 7.15 -2.53 -10.64
CA ALA A 208 8.24 -3.45 -10.31
C ALA A 208 9.58 -2.90 -10.80
N ILE A 209 9.70 -2.49 -12.06
CA ILE A 209 10.94 -1.96 -12.65
C ILE A 209 11.42 -0.70 -11.90
N THR A 210 10.51 0.22 -11.62
CA THR A 210 10.83 1.42 -10.84
C THR A 210 11.30 1.06 -9.42
N SER A 211 10.69 0.06 -8.79
CA SER A 211 11.10 -0.46 -7.48
C SER A 211 12.49 -1.10 -7.52
N TYR A 212 12.85 -1.86 -8.57
CA TYR A 212 14.19 -2.45 -8.72
C TYR A 212 15.28 -1.37 -8.78
N ILE A 213 15.02 -0.31 -9.54
CA ILE A 213 15.94 0.84 -9.64
C ILE A 213 16.11 1.53 -8.29
N LEU A 214 15.00 1.78 -7.59
CA LEU A 214 15.01 2.42 -6.27
C LEU A 214 15.75 1.59 -5.22
N VAL A 215 15.62 0.26 -5.21
CA VAL A 215 16.35 -0.63 -4.30
C VAL A 215 17.86 -0.53 -4.51
N GLY A 216 18.32 -0.48 -5.77
CA GLY A 216 19.73 -0.33 -6.12
C GLY A 216 20.25 1.11 -6.10
N TRP A 217 19.55 2.05 -5.46
CA TRP A 217 19.91 3.46 -5.49
C TRP A 217 21.27 3.78 -4.90
N LEU A 218 21.68 3.06 -3.86
CA LEU A 218 22.98 3.21 -3.21
C LEU A 218 24.04 2.39 -3.96
N ARG A 219 24.45 2.87 -5.11
CA ARG A 219 25.36 2.17 -6.04
C ARG A 219 26.71 1.79 -5.41
N ASP A 220 27.17 2.58 -4.46
CA ASP A 220 28.43 2.35 -3.75
C ASP A 220 28.33 1.31 -2.62
N LYS A 221 27.11 0.87 -2.27
CA LYS A 221 26.87 -0.18 -1.28
C LYS A 221 26.61 -1.53 -1.97
N PRO A 222 27.52 -2.51 -1.86
CA PRO A 222 27.34 -3.84 -2.46
C PRO A 222 26.02 -4.53 -2.05
N THR A 223 25.58 -4.32 -0.80
CA THR A 223 24.33 -4.87 -0.27
C THR A 223 23.09 -4.33 -1.01
N SER A 224 23.09 -3.06 -1.42
CA SER A 224 22.00 -2.44 -2.19
C SER A 224 21.95 -3.00 -3.62
N THR A 225 23.11 -3.14 -4.26
CA THR A 225 23.22 -3.71 -5.60
C THR A 225 22.83 -5.19 -5.63
N GLU A 226 23.26 -5.98 -4.62
CA GLU A 226 22.86 -7.39 -4.48
C GLU A 226 21.35 -7.52 -4.27
N ALA A 227 20.77 -6.70 -3.39
CA ALA A 227 19.33 -6.68 -3.13
C ALA A 227 18.54 -6.36 -4.39
N ALA A 228 18.97 -5.35 -5.16
CA ALA A 228 18.34 -4.98 -6.43
C ALA A 228 18.41 -6.11 -7.46
N LEU A 229 19.57 -6.78 -7.58
CA LEU A 229 19.74 -7.90 -8.51
C LEU A 229 18.84 -9.09 -8.13
N LYS A 230 18.79 -9.47 -6.85
CA LYS A 230 17.89 -10.52 -6.36
C LYS A 230 16.43 -10.18 -6.63
N TYR A 231 16.04 -8.92 -6.39
CA TYR A 231 14.67 -8.45 -6.62
C TYR A 231 14.32 -8.50 -8.09
N PHE A 232 15.21 -8.01 -8.97
CA PHE A 232 15.04 -8.03 -10.42
C PHE A 232 14.94 -9.46 -10.96
N LEU A 233 15.88 -10.36 -10.62
CA LEU A 233 15.89 -11.72 -11.16
C LEU A 233 14.64 -12.52 -10.76
N LEU A 234 14.26 -12.51 -9.48
CA LEU A 234 13.09 -13.21 -9.01
C LEU A 234 11.80 -12.54 -9.51
N GLY A 235 11.79 -11.21 -9.59
CA GLY A 235 10.67 -10.43 -10.09
C GLY A 235 10.40 -10.69 -11.56
N SER A 236 11.40 -10.59 -12.42
CA SER A 236 11.25 -10.84 -13.86
C SER A 236 10.83 -12.27 -14.18
N MET A 237 11.38 -13.25 -13.44
CA MET A 237 10.95 -14.64 -13.58
C MET A 237 9.46 -14.79 -13.19
N SER A 238 9.01 -14.20 -12.10
CA SER A 238 7.61 -14.27 -11.68
C SER A 238 6.67 -13.57 -12.67
N SER A 239 7.13 -12.48 -13.29
CA SER A 239 6.38 -11.77 -14.33
C SER A 239 6.20 -12.58 -15.60
N ALA A 240 7.20 -13.41 -15.97
CA ALA A 240 7.08 -14.34 -17.07
C ALA A 240 5.98 -15.40 -16.80
N PHE A 241 5.88 -15.92 -15.57
CA PHE A 241 4.78 -16.81 -15.19
C PHE A 241 3.43 -16.06 -15.23
N MET A 242 3.37 -14.84 -14.73
CA MET A 242 2.14 -14.05 -14.71
C MET A 242 1.59 -13.80 -16.12
N VAL A 243 2.44 -13.38 -17.06
CA VAL A 243 2.01 -13.14 -18.45
C VAL A 243 1.60 -14.42 -19.14
N PHE A 244 2.26 -15.55 -18.83
CA PHE A 244 1.87 -16.84 -19.39
C PHE A 244 0.50 -17.29 -18.85
N GLY A 245 0.22 -17.08 -17.55
CA GLY A 245 -1.10 -17.30 -16.99
C GLY A 245 -2.17 -16.45 -17.68
N PHE A 246 -1.92 -15.17 -17.89
CA PHE A 246 -2.82 -14.30 -18.62
C PHE A 246 -3.02 -14.69 -20.10
N ALA A 247 -1.97 -15.14 -20.78
CA ALA A 247 -2.08 -15.62 -22.15
C ALA A 247 -3.01 -16.82 -22.28
N ILE A 248 -2.95 -17.75 -21.33
CA ILE A 248 -3.88 -18.89 -21.27
C ILE A 248 -5.31 -18.41 -20.98
N MET A 249 -5.50 -17.51 -20.00
CA MET A 249 -6.82 -16.92 -19.69
C MET A 249 -7.43 -16.25 -20.91
N TYR A 250 -6.64 -15.44 -21.63
CA TYR A 250 -7.06 -14.81 -22.88
C TYR A 250 -7.42 -15.85 -23.96
N GLY A 251 -6.60 -16.90 -24.13
CA GLY A 251 -6.86 -17.96 -25.08
C GLY A 251 -8.17 -18.72 -24.82
N LEU A 252 -8.57 -18.84 -23.53
CA LEU A 252 -9.83 -19.47 -23.13
C LEU A 252 -11.04 -18.54 -23.24
N SER A 253 -10.85 -17.25 -22.93
CA SER A 253 -11.96 -16.29 -22.83
C SER A 253 -12.17 -15.42 -24.06
N GLY A 254 -11.12 -15.25 -24.90
CA GLY A 254 -11.14 -14.35 -26.05
C GLY A 254 -11.16 -12.86 -25.72
N THR A 255 -11.05 -12.48 -24.43
CA THR A 255 -11.11 -11.09 -23.97
C THR A 255 -10.07 -10.79 -22.89
N THR A 256 -9.60 -9.54 -22.82
CA THR A 256 -8.71 -9.05 -21.76
C THR A 256 -9.48 -8.35 -20.62
N ASN A 257 -10.75 -8.01 -20.83
CA ASN A 257 -11.58 -7.35 -19.83
C ASN A 257 -12.06 -8.34 -18.78
N LEU A 258 -11.86 -8.04 -17.49
CA LEU A 258 -12.18 -8.94 -16.37
C LEU A 258 -13.68 -9.25 -16.25
N TYR A 259 -14.56 -8.31 -16.62
CA TYR A 259 -16.02 -8.52 -16.55
C TYR A 259 -16.50 -9.50 -17.62
N GLU A 260 -16.00 -9.37 -18.84
CA GLU A 260 -16.30 -10.28 -19.95
C GLU A 260 -15.67 -11.64 -19.72
N MET A 261 -14.41 -11.67 -19.21
CA MET A 261 -13.67 -12.89 -18.89
C MET A 261 -14.43 -13.77 -17.90
N LYS A 262 -15.04 -13.19 -16.85
CA LYS A 262 -15.89 -13.92 -15.91
C LYS A 262 -16.97 -14.72 -16.62
N VAL A 263 -17.68 -14.10 -17.54
CA VAL A 263 -18.79 -14.73 -18.30
C VAL A 263 -18.22 -15.79 -19.23
N ALA A 264 -17.18 -15.48 -19.99
CA ALA A 264 -16.58 -16.38 -20.95
C ALA A 264 -16.00 -17.65 -20.28
N LEU A 265 -15.27 -17.51 -19.17
CA LEU A 265 -14.71 -18.68 -18.45
C LEU A 265 -15.81 -19.56 -17.86
N HIS A 266 -16.91 -18.96 -17.38
CA HIS A 266 -18.07 -19.74 -16.93
C HIS A 266 -18.67 -20.56 -18.07
N GLN A 267 -18.86 -19.95 -19.23
CA GLN A 267 -19.40 -20.60 -20.42
C GLN A 267 -18.48 -21.73 -20.91
N VAL A 268 -17.17 -21.46 -21.06
CA VAL A 268 -16.18 -22.50 -21.45
C VAL A 268 -16.22 -23.70 -20.50
N ARG A 269 -16.34 -23.46 -19.19
CA ARG A 269 -16.43 -24.53 -18.18
C ARG A 269 -17.68 -25.40 -18.36
N LEU A 270 -18.81 -24.81 -18.74
CA LEU A 270 -20.06 -25.54 -18.96
C LEU A 270 -20.07 -26.31 -20.29
N GLU A 271 -19.53 -25.70 -21.36
CA GLU A 271 -19.52 -26.30 -22.70
C GLU A 271 -18.44 -27.37 -22.86
N ASP A 272 -17.27 -27.18 -22.28
CA ASP A 272 -16.15 -28.11 -22.36
C ASP A 272 -15.44 -28.31 -21.01
N PRO A 273 -15.94 -29.20 -20.14
CA PRO A 273 -15.31 -29.50 -18.85
C PRO A 273 -13.87 -30.00 -18.95
N SER A 274 -13.40 -30.46 -20.12
CA SER A 274 -12.02 -30.91 -20.33
C SER A 274 -11.01 -29.76 -20.28
N MET A 275 -11.46 -28.49 -20.36
CA MET A 275 -10.62 -27.30 -20.22
C MET A 275 -10.34 -26.90 -18.76
N VAL A 276 -11.00 -27.52 -17.77
CA VAL A 276 -10.77 -27.22 -16.34
C VAL A 276 -9.29 -27.35 -15.91
N PRO A 277 -8.51 -28.40 -16.33
CA PRO A 277 -7.08 -28.45 -16.00
C PRO A 277 -6.27 -27.29 -16.61
N VAL A 278 -6.66 -26.82 -17.80
CA VAL A 278 -6.00 -25.68 -18.46
C VAL A 278 -6.32 -24.38 -17.71
N MET A 279 -7.57 -24.19 -17.25
CA MET A 279 -7.94 -23.08 -16.37
C MET A 279 -7.14 -23.11 -15.07
N MET A 280 -7.01 -24.29 -14.43
CA MET A 280 -6.24 -24.46 -13.20
C MET A 280 -4.76 -24.11 -13.41
N LEU A 281 -4.17 -24.53 -14.54
CA LEU A 281 -2.79 -24.19 -14.90
C LEU A 281 -2.61 -22.67 -15.07
N SER A 282 -3.54 -22.00 -15.74
CA SER A 282 -3.56 -20.56 -15.90
C SER A 282 -3.59 -19.83 -14.57
N VAL A 283 -4.50 -20.23 -13.66
CA VAL A 283 -4.61 -19.69 -12.31
C VAL A 283 -3.31 -19.91 -11.53
N LEU A 284 -2.71 -21.10 -11.61
CA LEU A 284 -1.44 -21.40 -10.93
C LEU A 284 -0.31 -20.48 -11.40
N PHE A 285 -0.15 -20.28 -12.70
CA PHE A 285 0.88 -19.40 -13.24
C PHE A 285 0.64 -17.93 -12.83
N PHE A 286 -0.60 -17.47 -12.88
CA PHE A 286 -0.93 -16.14 -12.39
C PHE A 286 -0.61 -15.97 -10.90
N MET A 287 -0.92 -17.00 -10.07
CA MET A 287 -0.61 -16.99 -8.64
C MET A 287 0.88 -16.91 -8.34
N VAL A 288 1.73 -17.59 -9.13
CA VAL A 288 3.19 -17.47 -9.00
C VAL A 288 3.62 -16.02 -9.19
N GLY A 289 3.14 -15.37 -10.27
CA GLY A 289 3.49 -14.00 -10.59
C GLY A 289 3.03 -12.99 -9.54
N ILE A 290 1.75 -13.00 -9.24
CA ILE A 290 1.16 -12.02 -8.32
C ILE A 290 1.55 -12.32 -6.86
N GLY A 291 1.75 -13.59 -6.50
CA GLY A 291 2.17 -14.02 -5.17
C GLY A 291 3.57 -13.51 -4.81
N MET A 292 4.48 -13.44 -5.77
CA MET A 292 5.78 -12.79 -5.60
C MET A 292 5.61 -11.30 -5.35
N LYS A 293 4.77 -10.60 -6.12
CA LYS A 293 4.55 -9.14 -5.96
C LYS A 293 3.96 -8.79 -4.59
N LEU A 294 3.11 -9.65 -4.01
CA LEU A 294 2.60 -9.50 -2.64
C LEU A 294 3.59 -10.03 -1.58
N ALA A 295 4.60 -10.78 -1.98
CA ALA A 295 5.56 -11.47 -1.13
C ALA A 295 4.90 -12.50 -0.20
N ILE A 296 3.98 -13.31 -0.72
CA ILE A 296 3.38 -14.43 0.01
C ILE A 296 4.22 -15.70 -0.15
N ALA A 297 4.20 -16.58 0.84
CA ALA A 297 4.89 -17.86 0.74
C ALA A 297 4.17 -18.81 -0.24
N PRO A 298 4.93 -19.54 -1.09
CA PRO A 298 6.39 -19.72 -1.06
C PRO A 298 7.23 -18.66 -1.79
N PHE A 299 6.65 -17.65 -2.42
CA PHE A 299 7.31 -16.69 -3.32
C PHE A 299 7.98 -15.49 -2.61
N HIS A 300 8.16 -15.54 -1.29
CA HIS A 300 8.57 -14.43 -0.41
C HIS A 300 10.09 -14.25 -0.25
N MET A 301 10.92 -15.17 -0.73
CA MET A 301 12.34 -15.30 -0.33
C MET A 301 13.19 -14.06 -0.57
N TYR A 302 12.85 -13.23 -1.55
CA TYR A 302 13.59 -12.01 -1.88
C TYR A 302 13.40 -10.89 -0.86
N LEU A 303 12.23 -10.80 -0.19
CA LEU A 303 11.80 -9.63 0.54
C LEU A 303 12.70 -9.24 1.72
N PRO A 304 13.21 -10.18 2.56
CA PRO A 304 14.10 -9.84 3.66
C PRO A 304 15.41 -9.21 3.21
N ASP A 305 16.00 -9.70 2.11
CA ASP A 305 17.23 -9.18 1.55
C ASP A 305 17.00 -7.81 0.90
N VAL A 306 15.87 -7.62 0.22
CA VAL A 306 15.48 -6.34 -0.39
C VAL A 306 15.26 -5.25 0.66
N PHE A 307 14.57 -5.55 1.78
CA PHE A 307 14.36 -4.56 2.83
C PHE A 307 15.67 -4.17 3.52
N SER A 308 16.55 -5.13 3.75
CA SER A 308 17.85 -4.89 4.40
C SER A 308 18.78 -4.06 3.50
N GLY A 309 18.85 -4.37 2.21
CA GLY A 309 19.76 -3.69 1.27
C GLY A 309 19.26 -2.35 0.74
N ALA A 310 17.94 -2.11 0.73
CA ALA A 310 17.36 -0.87 0.25
C ALA A 310 17.56 0.30 1.24
N PRO A 311 17.66 1.55 0.73
CA PRO A 311 17.51 2.74 1.59
C PRO A 311 16.22 2.67 2.39
N THR A 312 16.21 3.19 3.63
CA THR A 312 15.02 3.08 4.49
C THR A 312 13.77 3.71 3.91
N ALA A 313 13.88 4.81 3.17
CA ALA A 313 12.76 5.40 2.44
C ALA A 313 12.20 4.45 1.36
N VAL A 314 13.08 3.76 0.62
CA VAL A 314 12.69 2.78 -0.41
C VAL A 314 12.09 1.52 0.22
N ALA A 315 12.67 1.03 1.32
CA ALA A 315 12.10 -0.09 2.07
C ALA A 315 10.67 0.24 2.56
N THR A 316 10.43 1.50 3.01
CA THR A 316 9.09 1.99 3.35
C THR A 316 8.16 1.94 2.14
N PHE A 317 8.59 2.45 0.99
CA PHE A 317 7.81 2.43 -0.24
C PHE A 317 7.40 1.01 -0.62
N ILE A 318 8.37 0.09 -0.73
CA ILE A 318 8.13 -1.30 -1.15
C ILE A 318 7.28 -2.07 -0.12
N SER A 319 7.38 -1.70 1.15
CA SER A 319 6.62 -2.37 2.21
C SER A 319 5.11 -2.18 2.07
N VAL A 320 4.65 -1.08 1.48
CA VAL A 320 3.23 -0.69 1.46
C VAL A 320 2.72 -0.41 0.05
N THR A 321 3.32 0.52 -0.69
CA THR A 321 2.72 1.09 -1.91
C THR A 321 2.51 0.04 -3.02
N PRO A 322 3.49 -0.79 -3.42
CA PRO A 322 3.26 -1.87 -4.39
C PRO A 322 2.28 -2.94 -3.88
N LYS A 323 2.17 -3.12 -2.55
CA LYS A 323 1.22 -4.07 -1.97
C LYS A 323 -0.21 -3.59 -2.03
N ILE A 324 -0.46 -2.28 -1.96
CA ILE A 324 -1.78 -1.69 -2.22
C ILE A 324 -2.22 -2.05 -3.64
N ALA A 325 -1.37 -1.80 -4.65
CA ALA A 325 -1.62 -2.15 -6.04
C ALA A 325 -1.88 -3.66 -6.21
N THR A 326 -1.01 -4.50 -5.65
CA THR A 326 -1.14 -5.96 -5.73
C THR A 326 -2.41 -6.46 -5.04
N THR A 327 -2.79 -5.87 -3.89
CA THR A 327 -4.06 -6.19 -3.21
C THR A 327 -5.26 -5.85 -4.08
N ALA A 328 -5.22 -4.70 -4.79
CA ALA A 328 -6.26 -4.35 -5.75
C ALA A 328 -6.37 -5.39 -6.88
N VAL A 329 -5.24 -5.82 -7.41
CA VAL A 329 -5.21 -6.89 -8.44
C VAL A 329 -5.78 -8.20 -7.91
N PHE A 330 -5.43 -8.62 -6.68
CA PHE A 330 -6.01 -9.82 -6.07
C PHE A 330 -7.53 -9.73 -6.01
N ILE A 331 -8.07 -8.61 -5.55
CA ILE A 331 -9.51 -8.40 -5.47
C ILE A 331 -10.14 -8.43 -6.85
N ARG A 332 -9.64 -7.64 -7.81
CA ARG A 332 -10.24 -7.54 -9.14
C ARG A 332 -10.12 -8.85 -9.94
N VAL A 333 -8.97 -9.49 -9.94
CA VAL A 333 -8.80 -10.72 -10.73
C VAL A 333 -9.53 -11.89 -10.08
N PHE A 334 -9.36 -12.14 -8.78
CA PHE A 334 -9.92 -13.33 -8.13
C PHE A 334 -11.40 -13.18 -7.77
N LEU A 335 -11.81 -12.05 -7.22
CA LEU A 335 -13.21 -11.87 -6.81
C LEU A 335 -14.13 -11.35 -7.91
N LEU A 336 -13.56 -10.79 -9.00
CA LEU A 336 -14.35 -10.36 -10.16
C LEU A 336 -14.10 -11.30 -11.34
N GLY A 337 -12.90 -11.30 -11.95
CA GLY A 337 -12.61 -12.05 -13.18
C GLY A 337 -12.74 -13.57 -13.04
N LEU A 338 -12.26 -14.13 -11.94
CA LEU A 338 -12.20 -15.58 -11.66
C LEU A 338 -13.23 -16.05 -10.62
N SER A 339 -14.25 -15.26 -10.34
CA SER A 339 -15.26 -15.58 -9.31
C SER A 339 -16.05 -16.86 -9.63
N THR A 340 -16.30 -17.15 -10.89
CA THR A 340 -17.03 -18.36 -11.37
C THR A 340 -16.22 -19.64 -11.31
N VAL A 341 -14.91 -19.55 -11.09
CA VAL A 341 -13.96 -20.67 -10.97
C VAL A 341 -13.22 -20.64 -9.63
N SER A 342 -13.88 -20.13 -8.59
CA SER A 342 -13.27 -19.95 -7.25
C SER A 342 -12.82 -21.27 -6.62
N ASP A 343 -13.46 -22.37 -6.93
CA ASP A 343 -13.08 -23.72 -6.50
C ASP A 343 -11.66 -24.13 -6.96
N LEU A 344 -11.15 -23.54 -8.06
CA LEU A 344 -9.80 -23.82 -8.57
C LEU A 344 -8.71 -23.06 -7.79
N TRP A 345 -8.96 -21.81 -7.41
CA TRP A 345 -7.93 -20.97 -6.79
C TRP A 345 -8.02 -20.90 -5.26
N LEU A 346 -9.20 -21.12 -4.68
CA LEU A 346 -9.42 -20.98 -3.24
C LEU A 346 -8.53 -21.92 -2.39
N PRO A 347 -8.36 -23.22 -2.71
CA PRO A 347 -7.47 -24.10 -1.96
C PRO A 347 -6.00 -23.63 -2.01
N MET A 348 -5.56 -23.13 -3.17
CA MET A 348 -4.19 -22.61 -3.32
C MET A 348 -3.97 -21.38 -2.42
N MET A 349 -4.95 -20.46 -2.35
CA MET A 349 -4.89 -19.27 -1.50
C MET A 349 -4.87 -19.62 -0.01
N GLN A 350 -5.63 -20.63 0.41
CA GLN A 350 -5.60 -21.14 1.78
C GLN A 350 -4.21 -21.66 2.16
N ILE A 351 -3.58 -22.45 1.29
CA ILE A 351 -2.20 -22.94 1.49
C ILE A 351 -1.22 -21.77 1.58
N CYS A 352 -1.29 -20.83 0.64
CA CYS A 352 -0.42 -19.64 0.66
C CYS A 352 -0.62 -18.79 1.93
N SER A 353 -1.85 -18.65 2.42
CA SER A 353 -2.16 -17.94 3.65
C SER A 353 -1.48 -18.62 4.86
N VAL A 354 -1.70 -19.94 5.04
CA VAL A 354 -1.10 -20.72 6.14
C VAL A 354 0.41 -20.65 6.12
N LEU A 355 1.01 -20.86 4.96
CA LEU A 355 2.48 -20.81 4.79
C LEU A 355 3.02 -19.42 5.11
N SER A 356 2.37 -18.36 4.61
CA SER A 356 2.82 -16.99 4.82
C SER A 356 2.76 -16.58 6.30
N ILE A 357 1.65 -16.86 6.97
CA ILE A 357 1.50 -16.57 8.40
C ILE A 357 2.56 -17.32 9.22
N THR A 358 2.75 -18.61 8.95
CA THR A 358 3.62 -19.48 9.75
C THR A 358 5.09 -19.17 9.49
N ILE A 359 5.50 -19.13 8.22
CA ILE A 359 6.91 -18.85 7.84
C ILE A 359 7.29 -17.44 8.29
N GLY A 360 6.44 -16.44 8.01
CA GLY A 360 6.70 -15.05 8.39
C GLY A 360 6.94 -14.91 9.90
N ASN A 361 6.09 -15.50 10.73
CA ASN A 361 6.25 -15.43 12.19
C ASN A 361 7.48 -16.23 12.68
N LEU A 362 7.69 -17.46 12.21
CA LEU A 362 8.81 -18.28 12.70
C LEU A 362 10.16 -17.70 12.34
N PHE A 363 10.34 -17.20 11.13
CA PHE A 363 11.61 -16.62 10.70
C PHE A 363 11.86 -15.24 11.33
N ALA A 364 10.82 -14.46 11.67
CA ALA A 364 10.95 -13.20 12.40
C ALA A 364 11.59 -13.39 13.79
N ILE A 365 11.39 -14.54 14.45
CA ILE A 365 11.97 -14.83 15.78
C ILE A 365 13.49 -14.69 15.80
N ARG A 366 14.19 -15.09 14.74
CA ARG A 366 15.65 -15.13 14.68
C ARG A 366 16.30 -13.85 14.16
N GLN A 367 15.49 -12.88 13.72
CA GLN A 367 16.05 -11.65 13.15
C GLN A 367 16.65 -10.73 14.23
N THR A 368 17.72 -10.06 13.86
CA THR A 368 18.46 -9.10 14.71
C THR A 368 18.50 -7.69 14.11
N GLU A 369 18.06 -7.53 12.87
CA GLU A 369 17.93 -6.26 12.14
C GLU A 369 16.45 -5.90 11.97
N MET A 370 16.10 -4.62 12.22
CA MET A 370 14.72 -4.15 12.19
C MET A 370 14.10 -4.20 10.79
N LYS A 371 14.84 -3.90 9.72
CA LYS A 371 14.34 -3.96 8.35
C LYS A 371 13.99 -5.40 7.96
N ARG A 372 14.88 -6.37 8.23
CA ARG A 372 14.60 -7.80 7.97
C ARG A 372 13.48 -8.34 8.85
N PHE A 373 13.41 -7.91 10.10
CA PHE A 373 12.32 -8.25 11.01
C PHE A 373 10.97 -7.80 10.45
N LEU A 374 10.87 -6.54 10.01
CA LEU A 374 9.63 -6.03 9.38
C LEU A 374 9.33 -6.70 8.03
N ALA A 375 10.32 -7.18 7.30
CA ALA A 375 10.09 -7.96 6.08
C ALA A 375 9.35 -9.27 6.39
N TYR A 376 9.80 -10.06 7.37
CA TYR A 376 9.11 -11.27 7.79
C TYR A 376 7.75 -10.99 8.43
N SER A 377 7.66 -9.93 9.24
CA SER A 377 6.39 -9.41 9.74
C SER A 377 5.43 -9.11 8.59
N SER A 378 5.90 -8.46 7.55
CA SER A 378 5.12 -8.12 6.35
C SER A 378 4.59 -9.36 5.62
N ILE A 379 5.40 -10.42 5.47
CA ILE A 379 4.99 -11.71 4.90
C ILE A 379 3.83 -12.31 5.71
N SER A 380 3.97 -12.33 7.04
CA SER A 380 2.92 -12.81 7.94
C SER A 380 1.62 -12.00 7.82
N HIS A 381 1.72 -10.67 7.76
CA HIS A 381 0.56 -9.78 7.60
C HIS A 381 -0.17 -9.99 6.27
N MET A 382 0.55 -10.22 5.17
CA MET A 382 -0.07 -10.57 3.89
C MET A 382 -0.80 -11.90 3.98
N GLY A 383 -0.26 -12.88 4.70
CA GLY A 383 -0.94 -14.13 4.98
C GLY A 383 -2.26 -13.94 5.74
N TYR A 384 -2.31 -13.08 6.78
CA TYR A 384 -3.56 -12.73 7.47
C TYR A 384 -4.55 -12.02 6.54
N MET A 385 -4.09 -11.14 5.67
CA MET A 385 -4.95 -10.46 4.70
C MET A 385 -5.61 -11.45 3.73
N LEU A 386 -4.89 -12.52 3.33
CA LEU A 386 -5.43 -13.58 2.48
C LEU A 386 -6.57 -14.36 3.15
N LEU A 387 -6.72 -14.37 4.48
CA LEU A 387 -7.90 -14.95 5.15
C LEU A 387 -9.19 -14.27 4.67
N GLY A 388 -9.17 -12.93 4.57
CA GLY A 388 -10.30 -12.16 4.05
C GLY A 388 -10.63 -12.52 2.60
N LEU A 389 -9.59 -12.72 1.76
CA LEU A 389 -9.77 -13.17 0.38
C LEU A 389 -10.37 -14.59 0.33
N CYS A 390 -9.90 -15.50 1.18
CA CYS A 390 -10.44 -16.85 1.25
C CYS A 390 -11.92 -16.85 1.64
N ALA A 391 -12.31 -16.04 2.62
CA ALA A 391 -13.71 -15.91 3.00
C ALA A 391 -14.57 -15.25 1.89
N ALA A 392 -14.03 -14.23 1.22
CA ALA A 392 -14.71 -13.56 0.10
C ALA A 392 -14.83 -14.44 -1.16
N GLY A 393 -13.96 -15.44 -1.32
CA GLY A 393 -13.93 -16.33 -2.49
C GLY A 393 -14.86 -17.54 -2.40
N VAL A 394 -15.48 -17.81 -1.25
CA VAL A 394 -16.45 -18.90 -1.12
C VAL A 394 -17.69 -18.61 -1.96
N THR A 395 -18.15 -19.57 -2.73
CA THR A 395 -19.33 -19.40 -3.60
C THR A 395 -20.61 -19.15 -2.79
N ALA A 396 -21.35 -18.13 -3.20
CA ALA A 396 -22.60 -17.79 -2.53
C ALA A 396 -23.75 -18.67 -3.05
N GLU A 397 -24.05 -19.74 -2.33
CA GLU A 397 -25.26 -20.56 -2.58
C GLU A 397 -26.51 -20.01 -1.86
N SER A 398 -26.32 -19.07 -0.93
CA SER A 398 -27.39 -18.45 -0.12
C SER A 398 -27.13 -16.97 0.17
N ASN A 399 -28.15 -16.20 0.58
CA ASN A 399 -28.01 -14.81 1.02
C ASN A 399 -27.07 -14.66 2.24
N ALA A 400 -26.98 -15.68 3.10
CA ALA A 400 -26.04 -15.70 4.22
C ALA A 400 -24.59 -15.68 3.71
N ASN A 401 -24.26 -16.50 2.70
CA ASN A 401 -22.93 -16.54 2.10
C ASN A 401 -22.55 -15.21 1.43
N ALA A 402 -23.49 -14.48 0.83
CA ALA A 402 -23.24 -13.16 0.26
C ALA A 402 -22.83 -12.13 1.34
N ALA A 403 -23.44 -12.18 2.52
CA ALA A 403 -23.05 -11.33 3.65
C ALA A 403 -21.63 -11.66 4.15
N ILE A 404 -21.27 -12.94 4.22
CA ILE A 404 -19.95 -13.40 4.64
C ILE A 404 -18.88 -12.99 3.62
N GLN A 405 -19.16 -13.13 2.32
CA GLN A 405 -18.30 -12.64 1.25
C GLN A 405 -18.00 -11.14 1.40
N SER A 406 -19.04 -10.34 1.66
CA SER A 406 -18.86 -8.90 1.85
C SER A 406 -18.02 -8.58 3.09
N LEU A 407 -18.17 -9.33 4.19
CA LEU A 407 -17.35 -9.19 5.40
C LEU A 407 -15.88 -9.55 5.12
N GLY A 408 -15.61 -10.62 4.37
CA GLY A 408 -14.26 -11.01 3.94
C GLY A 408 -13.59 -9.92 3.11
N TYR A 409 -14.30 -9.38 2.13
CA TYR A 409 -13.84 -8.28 1.31
C TYR A 409 -13.57 -6.99 2.13
N MET A 410 -14.52 -6.60 3.00
CA MET A 410 -14.35 -5.44 3.88
C MET A 410 -13.19 -5.64 4.86
N GLY A 411 -13.04 -6.84 5.41
CA GLY A 411 -11.94 -7.20 6.31
C GLY A 411 -10.58 -7.04 5.64
N MET A 412 -10.45 -7.47 4.38
CA MET A 412 -9.23 -7.33 3.59
C MET A 412 -8.86 -5.87 3.35
N LEU A 413 -9.82 -5.03 2.94
CA LEU A 413 -9.61 -3.59 2.76
C LEU A 413 -9.20 -2.89 4.06
N HIS A 414 -9.92 -3.22 5.14
CA HIS A 414 -9.61 -2.72 6.46
C HIS A 414 -8.19 -3.08 6.89
N TYR A 415 -7.82 -4.34 6.70
CA TYR A 415 -6.49 -4.84 7.03
C TYR A 415 -5.39 -4.08 6.27
N MET A 416 -5.61 -3.82 4.97
CA MET A 416 -4.64 -3.11 4.14
C MET A 416 -4.36 -1.69 4.65
N VAL A 417 -5.40 -0.94 5.04
CA VAL A 417 -5.24 0.42 5.59
C VAL A 417 -4.47 0.42 6.91
N VAL A 418 -4.89 -0.44 7.85
CA VAL A 418 -4.24 -0.53 9.16
C VAL A 418 -2.78 -0.98 8.99
N TYR A 419 -2.53 -1.95 8.12
CA TYR A 419 -1.19 -2.42 7.77
C TYR A 419 -0.33 -1.29 7.19
N ALA A 420 -0.89 -0.50 6.26
CA ALA A 420 -0.19 0.62 5.64
C ALA A 420 0.30 1.63 6.70
N ILE A 421 -0.57 2.00 7.64
CA ILE A 421 -0.24 2.96 8.71
C ILE A 421 0.76 2.36 9.71
N MET A 422 0.60 1.08 10.10
CA MET A 422 1.53 0.41 11.00
C MET A 422 2.94 0.33 10.43
N ASN A 423 3.08 -0.13 9.17
CA ASN A 423 4.40 -0.26 8.55
C ASN A 423 5.05 1.09 8.29
N THR A 424 4.31 2.05 7.74
CA THR A 424 4.83 3.39 7.52
C THR A 424 5.29 4.03 8.83
N GLY A 425 4.52 3.86 9.91
CA GLY A 425 4.90 4.30 11.25
C GLY A 425 6.16 3.61 11.79
N ALA A 426 6.29 2.30 11.59
CA ALA A 426 7.48 1.55 12.01
C ALA A 426 8.74 2.01 11.26
N PHE A 427 8.68 2.13 9.94
CA PHE A 427 9.80 2.59 9.12
C PHE A 427 10.16 4.06 9.39
N LEU A 428 9.18 4.91 9.73
CA LEU A 428 9.44 6.28 10.17
C LEU A 428 10.35 6.29 11.41
N ILE A 429 10.08 5.46 12.41
CA ILE A 429 10.91 5.36 13.62
C ILE A 429 12.27 4.73 13.30
N ILE A 430 12.32 3.73 12.42
CA ILE A 430 13.61 3.16 11.98
C ILE A 430 14.47 4.23 11.33
N SER A 431 13.91 5.05 10.44
CA SER A 431 14.62 6.16 9.81
C SER A 431 15.13 7.19 10.81
N ILE A 432 14.37 7.50 11.85
CA ILE A 432 14.81 8.41 12.93
C ILE A 432 16.01 7.83 13.68
N VAL A 433 15.96 6.55 14.05
CA VAL A 433 17.06 5.89 14.77
C VAL A 433 18.29 5.78 13.87
N GLU A 434 18.12 5.35 12.62
CA GLU A 434 19.20 5.25 11.63
C GLU A 434 19.87 6.61 11.36
N HIS A 435 19.08 7.70 11.29
CA HIS A 435 19.60 9.06 11.12
C HIS A 435 20.55 9.48 12.26
N HIS A 436 20.28 9.07 13.51
CA HIS A 436 21.04 9.49 14.67
C HIS A 436 22.12 8.48 15.11
N VAL A 437 21.89 7.19 14.87
CA VAL A 437 22.76 6.10 15.33
C VAL A 437 23.58 5.48 14.20
N GLY A 438 23.09 5.59 12.95
CA GLY A 438 23.76 5.02 11.76
C GLY A 438 23.57 3.52 11.60
N SER A 439 22.65 2.87 12.33
CA SER A 439 22.39 1.42 12.25
C SER A 439 20.91 1.10 12.42
N THR A 440 20.46 0.03 11.77
CA THR A 440 19.11 -0.54 11.86
C THR A 440 19.05 -1.83 12.69
N ASP A 441 20.16 -2.24 13.32
CA ASP A 441 20.22 -3.40 14.19
C ASP A 441 19.41 -3.19 15.48
N PHE A 442 18.91 -4.27 16.08
CA PHE A 442 18.21 -4.21 17.37
C PHE A 442 19.04 -3.52 18.46
N LYS A 443 20.38 -3.63 18.40
CA LYS A 443 21.30 -2.96 19.32
C LYS A 443 21.13 -1.44 19.31
N ALA A 444 20.86 -0.84 18.13
CA ALA A 444 20.63 0.59 17.99
C ALA A 444 19.36 1.08 18.70
N PHE A 445 18.41 0.17 18.96
CA PHE A 445 17.14 0.47 19.63
C PHE A 445 17.17 0.23 21.15
N LYS A 446 18.26 -0.31 21.71
CA LYS A 446 18.37 -0.54 23.15
C LYS A 446 18.21 0.73 23.95
N GLY A 447 17.32 0.68 24.96
CA GLY A 447 17.05 1.83 25.84
C GLY A 447 16.51 3.06 25.11
N LEU A 448 15.83 2.89 23.98
CA LEU A 448 15.30 4.01 23.19
C LEU A 448 14.35 4.90 24.00
N VAL A 449 13.66 4.35 24.99
CA VAL A 449 12.78 5.11 25.90
C VAL A 449 13.51 6.22 26.65
N HIS A 450 14.80 6.00 26.98
CA HIS A 450 15.63 7.00 27.69
C HIS A 450 16.29 7.99 26.72
N ARG A 451 16.55 7.56 25.49
CA ARG A 451 17.29 8.31 24.46
C ARG A 451 16.38 9.19 23.60
N ALA A 452 15.23 8.67 23.17
CA ALA A 452 14.25 9.37 22.36
C ALA A 452 12.81 8.94 22.73
N PRO A 453 12.27 9.43 23.89
CA PRO A 453 10.99 8.99 24.41
C PRO A 453 9.83 9.08 23.41
N PRO A 454 9.63 10.16 22.64
CA PRO A 454 8.51 10.24 21.67
C PRO A 454 8.58 9.12 20.61
N SER A 455 9.77 8.85 20.08
CA SER A 455 9.98 7.79 19.10
C SER A 455 9.75 6.40 19.72
N ALA A 456 10.18 6.19 20.98
CA ALA A 456 9.98 4.93 21.69
C ALA A 456 8.49 4.65 21.93
N TYR A 457 7.70 5.64 22.38
CA TYR A 457 6.26 5.47 22.61
C TYR A 457 5.48 5.30 21.30
N THR A 458 5.86 6.01 20.24
CA THR A 458 5.24 5.80 18.91
C THR A 458 5.51 4.39 18.41
N MET A 459 6.76 3.92 18.49
CA MET A 459 7.11 2.55 18.09
C MET A 459 6.42 1.50 18.97
N LEU A 460 6.24 1.77 20.27
CA LEU A 460 5.48 0.90 21.18
C LEU A 460 4.05 0.69 20.67
N VAL A 461 3.33 1.78 20.37
CA VAL A 461 1.95 1.71 19.86
C VAL A 461 1.91 0.96 18.52
N VAL A 462 2.85 1.23 17.63
CA VAL A 462 2.96 0.53 16.34
C VAL A 462 3.18 -0.97 16.55
N LEU A 463 4.14 -1.39 17.37
CA LEU A 463 4.46 -2.80 17.61
C LEU A 463 3.33 -3.54 18.35
N LEU A 464 2.68 -2.91 19.32
CA LEU A 464 1.51 -3.49 19.98
C LEU A 464 0.33 -3.63 19.00
N SER A 465 0.17 -2.69 18.08
CA SER A 465 -0.82 -2.77 17.02
C SER A 465 -0.51 -3.91 16.03
N LEU A 466 0.76 -4.05 15.58
CA LEU A 466 1.22 -5.18 14.75
C LEU A 466 1.01 -6.53 15.47
N ALA A 467 1.24 -6.59 16.77
CA ALA A 467 0.93 -7.77 17.59
C ALA A 467 -0.56 -8.12 17.58
N GLY A 468 -1.43 -7.11 17.43
CA GLY A 468 -2.88 -7.27 17.50
C GLY A 468 -3.39 -7.26 18.94
N ILE A 469 -2.87 -6.36 19.77
CA ILE A 469 -3.30 -6.23 21.18
C ILE A 469 -4.44 -5.22 21.28
N PRO A 470 -5.60 -5.58 21.90
CA PRO A 470 -6.67 -4.62 22.16
C PRO A 470 -6.18 -3.48 23.08
N PRO A 471 -6.66 -2.23 22.94
CA PRO A 471 -7.67 -1.72 22.02
C PRO A 471 -7.12 -1.05 20.73
N LEU A 472 -6.03 -1.56 20.17
CA LEU A 472 -5.35 -0.93 19.03
C LEU A 472 -5.93 -1.38 17.68
N ALA A 473 -5.69 -0.59 16.64
CA ALA A 473 -6.22 -0.82 15.29
C ALA A 473 -5.86 -2.20 14.70
N GLY A 474 -4.66 -2.70 14.97
CA GLY A 474 -4.20 -4.00 14.47
C GLY A 474 -4.99 -5.18 15.02
N PHE A 475 -5.51 -5.09 16.23
CA PHE A 475 -6.46 -6.09 16.75
C PHE A 475 -7.73 -6.11 15.91
N ALA A 476 -8.33 -4.95 15.65
CA ALA A 476 -9.53 -4.84 14.82
C ALA A 476 -9.27 -5.41 13.40
N ALA A 477 -8.13 -5.11 12.81
CA ALA A 477 -7.77 -5.63 11.49
C ALA A 477 -7.72 -7.17 11.46
N LYS A 478 -7.03 -7.79 12.43
CA LYS A 478 -6.97 -9.25 12.55
C LYS A 478 -8.33 -9.86 12.83
N PHE A 479 -9.13 -9.22 13.68
CA PHE A 479 -10.47 -9.68 14.04
C PHE A 479 -11.43 -9.67 12.84
N PHE A 480 -11.44 -8.58 12.05
CA PHE A 480 -12.33 -8.47 10.89
C PHE A 480 -12.02 -9.44 9.75
N VAL A 481 -10.77 -9.86 9.56
CA VAL A 481 -10.45 -10.90 8.57
C VAL A 481 -10.66 -12.31 9.12
N LEU A 482 -10.62 -12.50 10.44
CA LEU A 482 -10.83 -13.80 11.08
C LEU A 482 -12.32 -14.12 11.27
N MET A 483 -13.13 -13.10 11.60
CA MET A 483 -14.56 -13.27 11.86
C MET A 483 -15.31 -14.03 10.75
N PRO A 484 -15.21 -13.64 9.46
CA PRO A 484 -15.91 -14.37 8.38
C PRO A 484 -15.38 -15.79 8.15
N VAL A 485 -14.14 -16.10 8.53
CA VAL A 485 -13.54 -17.44 8.42
C VAL A 485 -14.06 -18.39 9.50
N LEU A 486 -14.58 -17.85 10.62
CA LEU A 486 -15.14 -18.61 11.74
C LEU A 486 -16.63 -18.95 11.56
N GLU A 487 -17.29 -18.41 10.53
CA GLU A 487 -18.70 -18.72 10.28
C GLU A 487 -18.88 -20.19 9.84
N ASP A 488 -19.90 -20.84 10.41
CA ASP A 488 -20.17 -22.26 10.23
C ASP A 488 -20.37 -22.66 8.77
N ASP A 489 -20.98 -21.80 8.00
CA ASP A 489 -21.34 -22.06 6.60
C ASP A 489 -20.14 -22.15 5.65
N ILE A 490 -18.94 -21.68 6.07
CA ILE A 490 -17.74 -21.63 5.22
C ILE A 490 -16.83 -22.84 5.41
N GLY A 491 -16.84 -23.50 6.58
CA GLY A 491 -16.04 -24.68 6.86
C GLY A 491 -14.52 -24.45 6.91
N LEU A 492 -14.05 -23.21 7.08
CA LEU A 492 -12.62 -22.84 7.10
C LEU A 492 -11.98 -22.87 8.52
N TYR A 493 -12.53 -23.63 9.45
CA TYR A 493 -12.06 -23.68 10.85
C TYR A 493 -10.59 -24.03 11.02
N THR A 494 -10.05 -24.94 10.20
CA THR A 494 -8.62 -25.28 10.26
C THR A 494 -7.74 -24.06 9.98
N LEU A 495 -8.13 -23.25 9.00
CA LEU A 495 -7.43 -22.02 8.64
C LEU A 495 -7.51 -21.00 9.79
N ALA A 496 -8.68 -20.86 10.43
CA ALA A 496 -8.89 -19.99 11.58
C ALA A 496 -8.03 -20.40 12.79
N ILE A 497 -8.00 -21.69 13.12
CA ILE A 497 -7.20 -22.22 14.24
C ILE A 497 -5.71 -21.94 14.02
N ILE A 498 -5.18 -22.21 12.81
CA ILE A 498 -3.78 -21.94 12.48
C ILE A 498 -3.49 -20.44 12.59
N ALA A 499 -4.39 -19.58 12.14
CA ALA A 499 -4.25 -18.14 12.25
C ALA A 499 -4.19 -17.67 13.71
N ILE A 500 -5.09 -18.17 14.58
CA ILE A 500 -5.12 -17.83 16.01
C ILE A 500 -3.82 -18.25 16.71
N VAL A 501 -3.34 -19.48 16.48
CA VAL A 501 -2.06 -19.96 17.04
C VAL A 501 -0.91 -19.04 16.63
N ASN A 502 -0.88 -18.67 15.37
CA ASN A 502 0.14 -17.77 14.84
C ASN A 502 0.02 -16.33 15.37
N MET A 503 -1.18 -15.86 15.76
CA MET A 503 -1.35 -14.57 16.45
C MET A 503 -0.62 -14.55 17.79
N VAL A 504 -0.65 -15.64 18.55
CA VAL A 504 0.10 -15.76 19.81
C VAL A 504 1.60 -15.71 19.55
N ILE A 505 2.10 -16.42 18.52
CA ILE A 505 3.51 -16.37 18.12
C ILE A 505 3.89 -14.94 17.72
N SER A 506 3.04 -14.27 16.94
CA SER A 506 3.29 -12.89 16.52
C SER A 506 3.39 -11.91 17.69
N ALA A 507 2.56 -12.07 18.72
CA ALA A 507 2.65 -11.24 19.93
C ALA A 507 4.04 -11.36 20.61
N TYR A 508 4.57 -12.58 20.74
CA TYR A 508 5.90 -12.80 21.32
C TYR A 508 7.00 -12.05 20.56
N ILE A 509 6.99 -12.09 19.22
CA ILE A 509 8.04 -11.45 18.42
C ILE A 509 8.07 -9.92 18.60
N TYR A 510 6.91 -9.28 18.64
CA TYR A 510 6.85 -7.82 18.84
C TYR A 510 7.18 -7.43 20.27
N LEU A 511 6.74 -8.20 21.28
CA LEU A 511 7.09 -7.97 22.68
C LEU A 511 8.61 -8.08 22.92
N ARG A 512 9.31 -8.94 22.18
CA ARG A 512 10.79 -9.03 22.21
C ARG A 512 11.43 -7.70 21.81
N VAL A 513 10.96 -7.04 20.76
CA VAL A 513 11.47 -5.73 20.32
C VAL A 513 11.17 -4.66 21.38
N ILE A 514 9.95 -4.65 21.91
CA ILE A 514 9.55 -3.74 22.99
C ILE A 514 10.45 -3.91 24.21
N LYS A 515 10.78 -5.15 24.58
CA LYS A 515 11.74 -5.43 25.66
C LYS A 515 13.09 -4.76 25.43
N VAL A 516 13.65 -4.87 24.21
CA VAL A 516 14.92 -4.23 23.84
C VAL A 516 14.83 -2.71 23.99
N MET A 517 13.75 -2.09 23.58
CA MET A 517 13.59 -0.63 23.60
C MET A 517 13.35 -0.06 24.99
N PHE A 518 12.67 -0.78 25.88
CA PHE A 518 12.23 -0.27 27.18
C PHE A 518 13.00 -0.83 28.38
N LEU A 519 13.49 -2.07 28.32
CA LEU A 519 14.06 -2.76 29.46
C LEU A 519 15.58 -2.96 29.36
N GLU A 520 16.15 -2.94 28.15
CA GLU A 520 17.61 -3.08 27.98
C GLU A 520 18.30 -1.72 28.06
N LYS A 521 19.53 -1.70 28.63
CA LYS A 521 20.34 -0.49 28.70
C LYS A 521 20.93 -0.18 27.31
N PRO A 522 21.12 1.12 26.96
CA PRO A 522 21.85 1.50 25.76
C PRO A 522 23.22 0.83 25.66
N GLU A 523 23.71 0.62 24.45
CA GLU A 523 25.07 0.18 24.22
C GLU A 523 26.06 1.25 24.69
N PRO A 524 27.27 0.86 25.19
CA PRO A 524 28.31 1.81 25.58
C PRO A 524 28.60 2.78 24.42
N GLY A 525 28.62 4.08 24.71
CA GLY A 525 28.78 5.15 23.69
C GLY A 525 27.52 5.59 22.98
N GLN A 526 26.40 4.93 23.20
CA GLN A 526 25.09 5.32 22.63
C GLN A 526 24.12 5.87 23.68
N GLU A 527 24.58 6.35 24.79
CA GLU A 527 23.75 6.80 25.93
C GLU A 527 23.15 8.19 25.72
N HIS A 528 23.63 8.93 24.72
CA HIS A 528 23.20 10.29 24.47
C HIS A 528 21.71 10.37 24.05
N ARG A 529 20.99 11.34 24.62
CA ARG A 529 19.65 11.69 24.20
C ARG A 529 19.72 12.39 22.86
N PHE A 530 18.79 12.02 21.98
CA PHE A 530 18.57 12.72 20.71
C PHE A 530 17.09 13.10 20.55
N TYR A 531 16.87 14.16 19.84
CA TYR A 531 15.52 14.65 19.57
C TYR A 531 15.28 14.61 18.06
N PRO A 532 14.21 13.93 17.63
CA PRO A 532 13.83 13.96 16.22
C PRO A 532 13.60 15.39 15.75
N ASP A 533 13.97 15.68 14.51
CA ASP A 533 13.66 16.95 13.86
C ASP A 533 12.17 17.26 13.92
N THR A 534 11.83 18.53 13.82
CA THR A 534 10.44 19.02 13.87
C THR A 534 9.55 18.29 12.85
N THR A 535 10.06 18.04 11.64
CA THR A 535 9.36 17.27 10.59
C THR A 535 9.00 15.86 11.06
N TYR A 536 9.97 15.14 11.62
CA TYR A 536 9.73 13.79 12.15
C TYR A 536 8.77 13.79 13.34
N ARG A 537 8.83 14.81 14.22
CA ARG A 537 7.90 14.92 15.35
C ARG A 537 6.45 15.02 14.88
N TYR A 538 6.18 15.88 13.90
CA TYR A 538 4.83 16.00 13.34
C TYR A 538 4.42 14.77 12.55
N ALA A 539 5.34 14.14 11.81
CA ALA A 539 5.05 12.92 11.06
C ALA A 539 4.71 11.72 11.96
N MET A 540 5.17 11.69 13.22
CA MET A 540 4.81 10.62 14.19
C MET A 540 3.36 10.74 14.71
N ILE A 541 2.76 11.93 14.70
CA ILE A 541 1.44 12.16 15.31
C ILE A 541 0.32 11.38 14.63
N PRO A 542 0.15 11.42 13.28
CA PRO A 542 -0.96 10.72 12.63
C PRO A 542 -0.96 9.20 12.84
N PRO A 543 0.15 8.44 12.62
CA PRO A 543 0.13 7.01 12.86
C PRO A 543 -0.09 6.68 14.34
N PHE A 544 0.52 7.43 15.27
CA PHE A 544 0.27 7.27 16.70
C PHE A 544 -1.21 7.46 17.04
N ALA A 545 -1.79 8.58 16.61
CA ALA A 545 -3.17 8.93 16.91
C ALA A 545 -4.16 7.93 16.28
N PHE A 546 -3.96 7.58 15.02
CA PHE A 546 -4.82 6.61 14.34
C PHE A 546 -4.80 5.23 15.05
N LEU A 547 -3.60 4.72 15.37
CA LEU A 547 -3.48 3.39 15.97
C LEU A 547 -3.94 3.36 17.43
N ALA A 548 -3.66 4.41 18.21
CA ALA A 548 -4.00 4.49 19.63
C ALA A 548 -5.50 4.77 19.86
N PHE A 549 -6.09 5.66 19.05
CA PHE A 549 -7.47 6.12 19.22
C PHE A 549 -8.45 5.51 18.22
N TYR A 550 -8.06 4.43 17.57
CA TYR A 550 -8.85 3.76 16.53
C TYR A 550 -10.30 3.48 16.96
N PHE A 551 -10.51 2.91 18.14
CA PHE A 551 -11.85 2.56 18.63
C PHE A 551 -12.72 3.79 18.97
N ILE A 552 -12.11 4.92 19.28
CA ILE A 552 -12.83 6.18 19.53
C ILE A 552 -13.30 6.79 18.20
N GLY A 553 -12.46 6.70 17.15
CA GLY A 553 -12.75 7.16 15.78
C GLY A 553 -13.51 6.16 14.92
N GLY A 554 -13.85 4.99 15.44
CA GLY A 554 -14.36 3.84 14.68
C GLY A 554 -15.62 4.09 13.86
N PHE A 555 -16.43 5.10 14.22
CA PHE A 555 -17.59 5.51 13.43
C PHE A 555 -17.19 6.05 12.05
N PHE A 556 -16.19 6.91 11.97
CA PHE A 556 -15.68 7.46 10.71
C PHE A 556 -15.06 6.37 9.83
N VAL A 557 -14.27 5.52 10.45
CA VAL A 557 -13.59 4.41 9.77
C VAL A 557 -14.62 3.44 9.18
N ARG A 558 -15.68 3.12 9.92
CA ARG A 558 -16.78 2.25 9.44
C ARG A 558 -17.48 2.83 8.22
N GLN A 559 -17.77 4.14 8.17
CA GLN A 559 -18.38 4.77 7.01
C GLN A 559 -17.49 4.70 5.77
N LEU A 560 -16.17 4.90 5.93
CA LEU A 560 -15.21 4.84 4.84
C LEU A 560 -15.11 3.42 4.25
N TYR A 561 -15.12 2.38 5.10
CA TYR A 561 -15.13 0.99 4.62
C TYR A 561 -16.46 0.60 4.00
N ALA A 562 -17.57 1.04 4.55
CA ALA A 562 -18.88 0.82 3.94
C ALA A 562 -18.97 1.47 2.54
N TYR A 563 -18.37 2.64 2.37
CA TYR A 563 -18.24 3.28 1.07
C TYR A 563 -17.40 2.44 0.09
N ALA A 564 -16.21 2.00 0.49
CA ALA A 564 -15.37 1.15 -0.37
C ALA A 564 -16.04 -0.20 -0.69
N ALA A 565 -16.78 -0.77 0.26
CA ALA A 565 -17.50 -2.03 0.07
C ALA A 565 -18.75 -1.88 -0.80
N SER A 566 -19.34 -0.69 -0.89
CA SER A 566 -20.50 -0.46 -1.76
C SER A 566 -20.17 -0.73 -3.24
N SER A 567 -18.91 -0.59 -3.65
CA SER A 567 -18.46 -0.94 -4.99
C SER A 567 -18.60 -2.43 -5.30
N TYR A 568 -18.41 -3.30 -4.31
CA TYR A 568 -18.57 -4.74 -4.49
C TYR A 568 -20.02 -5.10 -4.87
N PHE A 569 -20.99 -4.53 -4.19
CA PHE A 569 -22.42 -4.74 -4.50
C PHE A 569 -22.83 -4.07 -5.81
N LEU A 570 -22.27 -2.90 -6.13
CA LEU A 570 -22.58 -2.18 -7.36
C LEU A 570 -22.05 -2.90 -8.58
N THR A 571 -20.84 -3.39 -8.53
CA THR A 571 -20.22 -4.15 -9.61
C THR A 571 -21.04 -5.40 -9.93
N ILE A 572 -21.61 -6.05 -8.92
CA ILE A 572 -22.51 -7.20 -9.12
C ILE A 572 -23.86 -6.76 -9.72
N ASN A 573 -24.46 -5.68 -9.22
CA ASN A 573 -25.81 -5.28 -9.63
C ASN A 573 -25.86 -4.50 -10.96
N VAL A 574 -24.86 -3.69 -11.29
CA VAL A 574 -24.82 -2.89 -12.51
C VAL A 574 -24.57 -3.75 -13.75
N TYR A 575 -23.78 -4.80 -13.64
CA TYR A 575 -23.45 -5.69 -14.77
C TYR A 575 -24.30 -6.94 -14.85
N PHE A 576 -24.97 -7.33 -13.78
CA PHE A 576 -25.94 -8.43 -13.79
C PHE A 576 -27.38 -7.98 -13.90
N GLY A 577 -27.62 -6.74 -14.38
CA GLY A 577 -28.90 -6.11 -14.60
C GLY A 577 -30.06 -6.95 -14.09
N SER A 578 -30.89 -6.46 -13.19
CA SER A 578 -32.12 -7.12 -12.78
C SER A 578 -32.63 -8.03 -13.91
N GLY A 579 -32.26 -9.33 -13.84
CA GLY A 579 -33.00 -10.32 -14.61
C GLY A 579 -34.47 -10.05 -14.31
N PRO A 580 -35.41 -10.28 -15.24
CA PRO A 580 -36.78 -9.92 -15.03
C PRO A 580 -37.22 -10.47 -13.70
N THR A 581 -37.48 -9.59 -12.73
CA THR A 581 -38.26 -9.94 -11.55
C THR A 581 -39.60 -10.42 -12.10
N SER A 582 -39.63 -11.70 -12.52
CA SER A 582 -40.89 -12.43 -12.66
C SER A 582 -41.49 -12.41 -11.26
N GLY A 583 -42.62 -11.69 -11.16
CA GLY A 583 -43.36 -11.49 -9.93
C GLY A 583 -43.50 -12.77 -9.10
N ILE A 584 -43.15 -12.62 -7.83
CA ILE A 584 -43.97 -13.08 -6.71
C ILE A 584 -43.82 -12.03 -5.61
#